data_bef3cbd47f639c93b64ae3dba5e747a1
#
_entry.id   bef3cbd47f639c93b64ae3dba5e747a1
#
_cell.length_a   1.000
_cell.length_b   1.000
_cell.length_c   1.000
_cell.angle_alpha   90.00
_cell.angle_beta   90.00
_cell.angle_gamma   90.00
#
_symmetry.space_group_name_H-M   'P 1'
#
loop_
_entity.id
_entity.type
_entity.pdbx_description
1 polymer ?
#
loop_
_entity_poly.entity_id
_entity_poly.type
_entity_poly.pdbx_seq_one_letter_code
_entity_poly.pdbx_strand_id
1 'polypeptide(L)'
;CMKLTTKQGDEDYIPFFVVPRVGEEQAKIAVMIPTISYMAYANEHLANNAGGAELLVYRVPIMQQQNMFLSEHREYGGSIYDTHTDGSGLCLSSRLRPILSVRPKYDHFLMQAPWQYPADLHLIYWLDKLGYKYDIITDEDCNYDGLARLENYNVVITGSHPEHNSGPQLDALHDY
;
A
#
# COMPACT_ATOMS: atom_id res chain seq x y z
N CYS A 1 -8.52 -0.62 -10.57
CA CYS A 1 -8.63 -1.94 -9.95
C CYS A 1 -9.66 -2.80 -10.68
N MET A 2 -9.48 -4.12 -10.61
CA MET A 2 -10.44 -5.09 -11.15
C MET A 2 -11.45 -5.45 -10.05
N LYS A 3 -12.74 -5.33 -10.35
CA LYS A 3 -13.81 -5.80 -9.47
C LYS A 3 -14.18 -7.23 -9.87
N LEU A 4 -14.17 -8.12 -8.90
CA LEU A 4 -14.67 -9.49 -9.02
C LEU A 4 -16.05 -9.58 -8.37
N THR A 5 -16.97 -10.30 -8.97
CA THR A 5 -18.31 -10.49 -8.41
C THR A 5 -18.72 -11.95 -8.59
N THR A 6 -19.18 -12.57 -7.51
CA THR A 6 -19.73 -13.93 -7.55
C THR A 6 -21.19 -13.89 -8.03
N LYS A 7 -21.75 -15.05 -8.40
CA LYS A 7 -23.17 -15.18 -8.75
C LYS A 7 -24.10 -14.86 -7.56
N GLN A 8 -23.59 -14.99 -6.34
CA GLN A 8 -24.29 -14.69 -5.09
C GLN A 8 -24.27 -13.21 -4.73
N GLY A 9 -23.47 -12.41 -5.46
CA GLY A 9 -23.34 -10.97 -5.23
C GLY A 9 -22.17 -10.56 -4.33
N ASP A 10 -21.33 -11.51 -3.88
CA ASP A 10 -20.13 -11.14 -3.16
C ASP A 10 -19.14 -10.42 -4.07
N GLU A 11 -18.41 -9.49 -3.53
CA GLU A 11 -17.49 -8.63 -4.28
C GLU A 11 -16.09 -8.66 -3.68
N ASP A 12 -15.09 -8.68 -4.56
CA ASP A 12 -13.68 -8.44 -4.20
C ASP A 12 -13.02 -7.52 -5.23
N TYR A 13 -11.86 -6.97 -4.88
CA TYR A 13 -11.14 -6.01 -5.70
C TYR A 13 -9.66 -6.35 -5.75
N ILE A 14 -9.11 -6.36 -6.96
CA ILE A 14 -7.67 -6.53 -7.20
C ILE A 14 -7.14 -5.19 -7.69
N PRO A 15 -6.36 -4.45 -6.88
CA PRO A 15 -5.72 -3.21 -7.32
C PRO A 15 -4.58 -3.52 -8.31
N PHE A 16 -4.39 -2.63 -9.26
CA PHE A 16 -3.24 -2.58 -10.16
C PHE A 16 -3.00 -1.14 -10.58
N PHE A 17 -1.79 -0.83 -10.98
CA PHE A 17 -1.39 0.51 -11.41
C PHE A 17 -1.06 0.49 -12.89
N VAL A 18 -1.52 1.52 -13.63
CA VAL A 18 -1.15 1.77 -15.02
C VAL A 18 -0.20 2.96 -14.99
N VAL A 19 1.04 2.70 -15.31
CA VAL A 19 2.15 3.64 -15.23
C VAL A 19 2.55 4.05 -16.64
N PRO A 20 2.76 5.34 -16.96
CA PRO A 20 3.28 5.76 -18.24
C PRO A 20 4.72 5.24 -18.43
N ARG A 21 5.14 5.04 -19.67
CA ARG A 21 6.55 4.79 -19.94
C ARG A 21 7.37 6.03 -19.66
N VAL A 22 8.62 5.86 -19.28
CA VAL A 22 9.57 6.97 -19.15
C VAL A 22 9.65 7.74 -20.47
N GLY A 23 9.47 9.06 -20.41
CA GLY A 23 9.41 9.95 -21.58
C GLY A 23 8.03 10.04 -22.27
N GLU A 24 7.01 9.31 -21.75
CA GLU A 24 5.64 9.35 -22.28
C GLU A 24 4.64 9.86 -21.22
N GLU A 25 5.10 10.72 -20.31
CA GLU A 25 4.29 11.30 -19.24
C GLU A 25 3.15 12.14 -19.81
N GLN A 26 1.95 11.96 -19.23
CA GLN A 26 0.72 12.61 -19.67
C GLN A 26 0.38 13.88 -18.85
N ALA A 27 1.02 14.03 -17.69
CA ALA A 27 0.77 15.11 -16.76
C ALA A 27 2.08 15.74 -16.25
N LYS A 28 1.94 16.86 -15.50
CA LYS A 28 3.07 17.53 -14.82
C LYS A 28 3.14 17.20 -13.32
N ILE A 29 2.18 16.46 -12.85
CA ILE A 29 2.10 15.96 -11.48
C ILE A 29 2.16 14.44 -11.53
N ALA A 30 3.04 13.83 -10.74
CA ALA A 30 3.02 12.39 -10.45
C ALA A 30 2.50 12.13 -9.04
N VAL A 31 1.69 11.11 -8.89
CA VAL A 31 1.38 10.50 -7.59
C VAL A 31 2.14 9.19 -7.50
N MET A 32 3.17 9.16 -6.66
CA MET A 32 4.00 8.00 -6.44
C MET A 32 3.40 7.14 -5.32
N ILE A 33 2.84 6.01 -5.71
CA ILE A 33 2.19 5.05 -4.81
C ILE A 33 3.26 4.23 -4.08
N PRO A 34 3.24 4.17 -2.72
CA PRO A 34 4.26 3.49 -1.93
C PRO A 34 4.03 1.97 -1.87
N THR A 35 4.16 1.29 -3.01
CA THR A 35 3.89 -0.16 -3.14
C THR A 35 4.85 -1.01 -2.31
N ILE A 36 6.07 -0.55 -2.07
CA ILE A 36 7.04 -1.23 -1.19
C ILE A 36 6.51 -1.22 0.25
N SER A 37 6.00 -0.08 0.73
CA SER A 37 5.35 -0.01 2.05
C SER A 37 4.10 -0.89 2.12
N TYR A 38 3.27 -0.92 1.07
CA TYR A 38 2.11 -1.83 1.03
C TYR A 38 2.53 -3.29 1.17
N MET A 39 3.65 -3.68 0.57
CA MET A 39 4.17 -5.04 0.67
C MET A 39 4.77 -5.34 2.05
N ALA A 40 5.38 -4.35 2.69
CA ALA A 40 5.90 -4.49 4.04
C ALA A 40 4.79 -4.82 5.05
N TYR A 41 3.63 -4.19 4.91
CA TYR A 41 2.45 -4.38 5.77
C TYR A 41 1.43 -5.39 5.24
N ALA A 42 1.74 -6.07 4.13
CA ALA A 42 0.77 -6.95 3.47
C ALA A 42 0.28 -8.09 4.38
N ASN A 43 -1.03 -8.11 4.65
CA ASN A 43 -1.67 -9.12 5.50
C ASN A 43 -1.07 -9.20 6.91
N GLU A 44 -0.78 -8.07 7.53
CA GLU A 44 -0.23 -8.01 8.88
C GLU A 44 -1.14 -8.70 9.91
N HIS A 45 -0.54 -9.46 10.82
CA HIS A 45 -1.22 -10.14 11.91
C HIS A 45 -0.96 -9.45 13.27
N LEU A 46 -0.57 -8.17 13.27
CA LEU A 46 -0.28 -7.38 14.47
C LEU A 46 -1.46 -7.35 15.44
N ALA A 47 -2.69 -7.52 14.95
CA ALA A 47 -3.88 -7.63 15.77
C ALA A 47 -3.82 -8.81 16.75
N ASN A 48 -3.10 -9.88 16.43
CA ASN A 48 -2.93 -11.03 17.33
C ASN A 48 -2.03 -10.70 18.54
N ASN A 49 -1.23 -9.61 18.42
CA ASN A 49 -0.33 -9.11 19.46
C ASN A 49 -0.75 -7.72 19.96
N ALA A 50 -2.02 -7.37 19.83
CA ALA A 50 -2.54 -6.02 19.98
C ALA A 50 -2.39 -5.42 21.41
N GLY A 51 -2.19 -6.23 22.45
CA GLY A 51 -2.03 -5.72 23.81
C GLY A 51 -0.85 -4.74 24.00
N GLY A 52 0.18 -4.81 23.13
CA GLY A 52 1.26 -3.80 23.10
C GLY A 52 0.93 -2.59 22.22
N ALA A 53 0.14 -2.77 21.17
CA ALA A 53 -0.23 -1.72 20.24
C ALA A 53 -1.19 -0.68 20.85
N GLU A 54 -2.07 -1.09 21.76
CA GLU A 54 -2.94 -0.18 22.52
C GLU A 54 -2.14 0.90 23.27
N LEU A 55 -1.00 0.50 23.85
CA LEU A 55 -0.12 1.43 24.58
C LEU A 55 0.56 2.44 23.69
N LEU A 56 0.84 2.07 22.42
CA LEU A 56 1.52 2.95 21.47
C LEU A 56 0.59 4.01 20.87
N VAL A 57 -0.67 3.66 20.61
CA VAL A 57 -1.60 4.55 19.90
C VAL A 57 -2.77 5.03 20.77
N TYR A 58 -2.86 4.61 22.03
CA TYR A 58 -3.94 4.94 22.97
C TYR A 58 -5.36 4.64 22.42
N ARG A 59 -5.49 3.57 21.62
CA ARG A 59 -6.76 3.15 21.02
C ARG A 59 -6.97 1.66 21.24
N VAL A 60 -8.23 1.28 21.43
CA VAL A 60 -8.64 -0.13 21.47
C VAL A 60 -8.74 -0.66 20.05
N PRO A 61 -8.05 -1.75 19.70
CA PRO A 61 -8.18 -2.38 18.40
C PRO A 61 -9.63 -2.85 18.14
N ILE A 62 -10.14 -2.55 16.95
CA ILE A 62 -11.43 -3.08 16.49
C ILE A 62 -11.16 -4.05 15.34
N MET A 63 -11.29 -5.35 15.65
CA MET A 63 -11.12 -6.42 14.68
C MET A 63 -12.33 -6.46 13.74
N GLN A 64 -12.10 -6.18 12.49
CA GLN A 64 -13.08 -6.36 11.43
C GLN A 64 -13.04 -7.80 10.89
N GLN A 65 -14.01 -8.17 10.10
CA GLN A 65 -14.13 -9.52 9.54
C GLN A 65 -12.86 -9.93 8.77
N GLN A 66 -12.26 -9.05 7.98
CA GLN A 66 -11.03 -9.34 7.26
C GLN A 66 -9.83 -9.57 8.18
N ASN A 67 -9.75 -8.88 9.32
CA ASN A 67 -8.67 -9.11 10.28
C ASN A 67 -8.81 -10.46 10.97
N MET A 68 -10.04 -10.83 11.33
CA MET A 68 -10.33 -12.15 11.91
C MET A 68 -10.04 -13.25 10.88
N PHE A 69 -10.46 -13.06 9.64
CA PHE A 69 -10.15 -13.99 8.56
C PHE A 69 -8.64 -14.19 8.40
N LEU A 70 -7.84 -13.12 8.36
CA LEU A 70 -6.39 -13.23 8.26
C LEU A 70 -5.77 -13.95 9.47
N SER A 71 -6.29 -13.76 10.68
CA SER A 71 -5.78 -14.41 11.86
C SER A 71 -6.02 -15.94 11.86
N GLU A 72 -7.09 -16.38 11.21
CA GLU A 72 -7.43 -17.80 11.03
C GLU A 72 -6.76 -18.44 9.81
N HIS A 73 -6.35 -17.63 8.81
CA HIS A 73 -5.85 -18.07 7.51
C HIS A 73 -4.41 -17.63 7.26
N ARG A 74 -3.49 -18.15 8.04
CA ARG A 74 -2.06 -17.82 7.93
C ARG A 74 -1.40 -18.26 6.61
N GLU A 75 -2.04 -19.14 5.84
CA GLU A 75 -1.62 -19.53 4.51
C GLU A 75 -1.58 -18.39 3.50
N TYR A 76 -2.29 -17.28 3.76
CA TYR A 76 -2.18 -16.05 2.97
C TYR A 76 -0.88 -15.28 3.21
N GLY A 77 -0.05 -15.74 4.15
CA GLY A 77 1.23 -15.14 4.52
C GLY A 77 1.08 -13.83 5.29
N GLY A 78 2.06 -13.52 6.10
CA GLY A 78 2.12 -12.32 6.92
C GLY A 78 2.90 -11.16 6.31
N SER A 79 3.06 -10.12 7.10
CA SER A 79 3.87 -8.93 6.84
C SER A 79 5.32 -9.11 7.32
N ILE A 80 6.19 -8.17 7.01
CA ILE A 80 7.56 -8.18 7.58
C ILE A 80 7.59 -7.82 9.08
N TYR A 81 6.46 -7.40 9.64
CA TYR A 81 6.29 -7.14 11.07
C TYR A 81 5.84 -8.36 11.85
N ASP A 82 5.49 -9.44 11.14
CA ASP A 82 5.10 -10.71 11.76
C ASP A 82 6.31 -11.60 12.01
N THR A 83 6.09 -12.65 12.80
CA THR A 83 7.13 -13.63 13.12
C THR A 83 6.68 -15.04 12.76
N HIS A 84 7.66 -15.89 12.49
CA HIS A 84 7.46 -17.34 12.46
C HIS A 84 7.15 -17.89 13.85
N THR A 85 6.75 -19.14 13.93
CA THR A 85 6.40 -19.82 15.20
C THR A 85 7.58 -19.92 16.17
N ASP A 86 8.80 -19.88 15.67
CA ASP A 86 10.04 -19.89 16.45
C ASP A 86 10.49 -18.49 16.92
N GLY A 87 9.71 -17.45 16.58
CA GLY A 87 9.99 -16.05 16.91
C GLY A 87 10.92 -15.32 15.93
N SER A 88 11.44 -15.99 14.90
CA SER A 88 12.23 -15.32 13.86
C SER A 88 11.35 -14.42 12.99
N GLY A 89 11.90 -13.28 12.52
CA GLY A 89 11.18 -12.32 11.70
C GLY A 89 10.90 -12.82 10.28
N LEU A 90 9.78 -12.39 9.73
CA LEU A 90 9.46 -12.58 8.31
C LEU A 90 10.28 -11.59 7.48
N CYS A 91 11.19 -12.10 6.62
CA CYS A 91 12.09 -11.27 5.81
C CYS A 91 11.68 -11.21 4.33
N LEU A 92 10.72 -12.02 3.90
CA LEU A 92 10.30 -12.13 2.51
C LEU A 92 8.81 -11.88 2.39
N SER A 93 8.43 -11.14 1.36
CA SER A 93 7.03 -10.91 0.99
C SER A 93 6.83 -11.15 -0.50
N SER A 94 5.60 -11.45 -0.91
CA SER A 94 5.22 -11.63 -2.30
C SER A 94 3.89 -10.98 -2.59
N ARG A 95 3.81 -10.27 -3.72
CA ARG A 95 2.53 -9.76 -4.25
C ARG A 95 1.71 -10.83 -4.98
N LEU A 96 2.28 -12.00 -5.26
CA LEU A 96 1.61 -13.12 -5.92
C LEU A 96 0.77 -13.95 -4.92
N ARG A 97 -0.01 -13.26 -4.11
CA ARG A 97 -0.92 -13.82 -3.11
C ARG A 97 -2.11 -12.86 -2.91
N PRO A 98 -3.25 -13.30 -2.39
CA PRO A 98 -4.29 -12.40 -1.96
C PRO A 98 -3.78 -11.48 -0.85
N ILE A 99 -3.93 -10.16 -1.04
CA ILE A 99 -3.53 -9.15 -0.04
C ILE A 99 -4.78 -8.35 0.33
N LEU A 100 -5.32 -8.61 1.53
CA LEU A 100 -6.56 -8.00 1.98
C LEU A 100 -6.36 -6.54 2.42
N SER A 101 -5.19 -6.23 2.98
CA SER A 101 -4.85 -4.87 3.44
C SER A 101 -4.75 -3.82 2.32
N VAL A 102 -4.65 -4.24 1.05
CA VAL A 102 -4.68 -3.32 -0.11
C VAL A 102 -6.02 -3.30 -0.83
N ARG A 103 -7.10 -3.79 -0.21
CA ARG A 103 -8.46 -3.67 -0.77
C ARG A 103 -8.98 -2.24 -0.60
N PRO A 104 -9.72 -1.67 -1.57
CA PRO A 104 -10.20 -0.28 -1.50
C PRO A 104 -11.06 0.08 -0.29
N LYS A 105 -11.64 -0.93 0.35
CA LYS A 105 -12.53 -0.78 1.52
C LYS A 105 -11.90 -1.32 2.81
N TYR A 106 -10.58 -1.52 2.83
CA TYR A 106 -9.89 -1.99 4.02
C TYR A 106 -9.73 -0.85 5.02
N ASP A 107 -10.18 -1.09 6.25
CA ASP A 107 -9.88 -0.25 7.40
C ASP A 107 -8.92 -0.97 8.34
N HIS A 108 -7.91 -0.26 8.78
CA HIS A 108 -6.92 -0.79 9.70
C HIS A 108 -7.53 -0.95 11.11
N PHE A 109 -7.35 -2.13 11.71
CA PHE A 109 -7.94 -2.50 13.00
C PHE A 109 -7.60 -1.53 14.14
N LEU A 110 -6.42 -0.93 14.12
CA LEU A 110 -5.93 -0.03 15.15
C LEU A 110 -6.30 1.42 14.88
N MET A 111 -6.14 1.88 13.62
CA MET A 111 -6.47 3.25 13.22
C MET A 111 -7.97 3.46 13.06
N GLN A 112 -8.75 2.39 12.83
CA GLN A 112 -10.20 2.42 12.57
C GLN A 112 -10.51 3.39 11.40
N ALA A 113 -9.65 3.36 10.40
CA ALA A 113 -9.67 4.25 9.25
C ALA A 113 -8.98 3.58 8.07
N PRO A 114 -9.21 4.06 6.84
CA PRO A 114 -8.44 3.68 5.67
C PRO A 114 -6.93 3.80 5.92
N TRP A 115 -6.20 2.77 5.53
CA TRP A 115 -4.75 2.68 5.72
C TRP A 115 -4.08 2.23 4.43
N GLN A 116 -2.86 2.69 4.15
CA GLN A 116 -2.11 2.36 2.95
C GLN A 116 -2.91 2.69 1.67
N TYR A 117 -3.11 1.73 0.76
CA TYR A 117 -3.82 1.93 -0.50
C TYR A 117 -5.20 2.61 -0.37
N PRO A 118 -6.09 2.19 0.54
CA PRO A 118 -7.35 2.90 0.76
C PRO A 118 -7.17 4.37 1.20
N ALA A 119 -6.14 4.68 1.98
CA ALA A 119 -5.84 6.07 2.37
C ALA A 119 -5.37 6.89 1.16
N ASP A 120 -4.53 6.31 0.30
CA ASP A 120 -4.04 7.00 -0.91
C ASP A 120 -5.15 7.27 -1.93
N LEU A 121 -6.23 6.48 -1.93
CA LEU A 121 -7.42 6.78 -2.74
C LEU A 121 -8.09 8.11 -2.36
N HIS A 122 -7.94 8.60 -1.13
CA HIS A 122 -8.44 9.93 -0.74
C HIS A 122 -7.63 11.04 -1.40
N LEU A 123 -6.31 10.88 -1.51
CA LEU A 123 -5.45 11.82 -2.24
C LEU A 123 -5.82 11.87 -3.73
N ILE A 124 -5.99 10.71 -4.35
CA ILE A 124 -6.41 10.58 -5.75
C ILE A 124 -7.78 11.25 -5.96
N TYR A 125 -8.76 10.93 -5.10
CA TYR A 125 -10.08 11.55 -5.15
C TYR A 125 -10.03 13.07 -4.99
N TRP A 126 -9.17 13.59 -4.12
CA TRP A 126 -8.97 15.03 -3.92
C TRP A 126 -8.43 15.70 -5.18
N LEU A 127 -7.42 15.13 -5.84
CA LEU A 127 -6.86 15.63 -7.09
C LEU A 127 -7.93 15.65 -8.20
N ASP A 128 -8.70 14.56 -8.33
CA ASP A 128 -9.80 14.46 -9.30
C ASP A 128 -10.86 15.54 -9.05
N LYS A 129 -11.23 15.78 -7.80
CA LYS A 129 -12.23 16.82 -7.45
C LYS A 129 -11.77 18.22 -7.75
N LEU A 130 -10.47 18.49 -7.67
CA LEU A 130 -9.88 19.77 -8.03
C LEU A 130 -9.59 19.91 -9.54
N GLY A 131 -9.78 18.84 -10.31
CA GLY A 131 -9.56 18.80 -11.76
C GLY A 131 -8.09 18.79 -12.18
N TYR A 132 -7.18 18.40 -11.28
CA TYR A 132 -5.78 18.23 -11.64
C TYR A 132 -5.59 17.00 -12.54
N LYS A 133 -4.74 17.15 -13.55
CA LYS A 133 -4.21 16.00 -14.30
C LYS A 133 -2.95 15.51 -13.60
N TYR A 134 -2.87 14.23 -13.40
CA TYR A 134 -1.73 13.55 -12.78
C TYR A 134 -1.51 12.19 -13.42
N ASP A 135 -0.29 11.71 -13.34
CA ASP A 135 0.08 10.32 -13.64
C ASP A 135 0.23 9.54 -12.33
N ILE A 136 -0.06 8.26 -12.38
CA ILE A 136 0.28 7.32 -11.31
C ILE A 136 1.60 6.67 -11.65
N ILE A 137 2.55 6.71 -10.72
CA ILE A 137 3.80 5.95 -10.75
C ILE A 137 3.91 5.16 -9.45
N THR A 138 4.83 4.21 -9.37
CA THR A 138 5.09 3.49 -8.13
C THR A 138 6.53 3.72 -7.66
N ASP A 139 6.74 3.55 -6.38
CA ASP A 139 8.08 3.57 -5.79
C ASP A 139 8.94 2.42 -6.33
N GLU A 140 8.33 1.28 -6.68
CA GLU A 140 9.01 0.16 -7.35
C GLU A 140 9.50 0.56 -8.75
N ASP A 141 8.68 1.29 -9.56
CA ASP A 141 9.14 1.83 -10.85
C ASP A 141 10.30 2.81 -10.65
N CYS A 142 10.21 3.69 -9.64
CA CYS A 142 11.29 4.61 -9.30
C CYS A 142 12.59 3.88 -8.88
N ASN A 143 12.49 2.73 -8.21
CA ASN A 143 13.64 1.90 -7.88
C ASN A 143 14.38 1.38 -9.13
N TYR A 144 13.63 1.04 -10.20
CA TYR A 144 14.23 0.50 -11.43
C TYR A 144 14.71 1.59 -12.39
N ASP A 145 13.95 2.66 -12.54
CA ASP A 145 14.19 3.70 -13.54
C ASP A 145 15.00 4.88 -12.99
N GLY A 146 15.12 4.99 -11.66
CA GLY A 146 15.86 6.07 -11.00
C GLY A 146 15.28 7.45 -11.29
N LEU A 147 16.15 8.45 -11.40
CA LEU A 147 15.78 9.84 -11.69
C LEU A 147 14.98 10.00 -12.99
N ALA A 148 15.24 9.14 -13.99
CA ALA A 148 14.51 9.20 -15.27
C ALA A 148 12.98 9.03 -15.10
N ARG A 149 12.53 8.37 -14.01
CA ARG A 149 11.11 8.24 -13.67
C ARG A 149 10.49 9.54 -13.19
N LEU A 150 11.27 10.45 -12.64
CA LEU A 150 10.83 11.65 -11.94
C LEU A 150 11.06 12.94 -12.73
N GLU A 151 12.15 13.05 -13.47
CA GLU A 151 12.70 14.29 -14.02
C GLU A 151 11.76 15.10 -14.92
N ASN A 152 10.77 14.46 -15.55
CA ASN A 152 9.80 15.11 -16.43
C ASN A 152 8.57 15.68 -15.68
N TYR A 153 8.41 15.37 -14.42
CA TYR A 153 7.36 15.94 -13.58
C TYR A 153 7.81 17.26 -12.94
N ASN A 154 6.86 18.14 -12.69
CA ASN A 154 7.12 19.38 -11.93
C ASN A 154 6.85 19.18 -10.43
N VAL A 155 6.04 18.18 -10.10
CA VAL A 155 5.66 17.85 -8.73
C VAL A 155 5.51 16.33 -8.62
N VAL A 156 6.16 15.76 -7.63
CA VAL A 156 5.96 14.36 -7.22
C VAL A 156 5.34 14.35 -5.83
N ILE A 157 4.15 13.76 -5.73
CA ILE A 157 3.42 13.62 -4.47
C ILE A 157 3.57 12.16 -4.05
N THR A 158 4.17 11.92 -2.89
CA THR A 158 4.23 10.57 -2.30
C THR A 158 2.87 10.22 -1.68
N GLY A 159 2.60 8.93 -1.53
CA GLY A 159 1.41 8.46 -0.85
C GLY A 159 1.38 8.79 0.65
N SER A 160 0.35 8.33 1.33
CA SER A 160 0.09 8.64 2.75
C SER A 160 1.14 8.08 3.72
N HIS A 161 1.82 6.98 3.35
CA HIS A 161 2.78 6.30 4.24
C HIS A 161 3.97 5.69 3.49
N PRO A 162 4.88 6.51 2.92
CA PRO A 162 6.07 6.05 2.20
C PRO A 162 7.22 5.72 3.18
N GLU A 163 7.03 4.73 4.03
CA GLU A 163 7.97 4.37 5.10
C GLU A 163 9.15 3.53 4.59
N HIS A 164 8.85 2.56 3.72
CA HIS A 164 9.85 1.64 3.21
C HIS A 164 10.33 2.09 1.84
N ASN A 165 11.61 2.42 1.76
CA ASN A 165 12.23 2.93 0.55
C ASN A 165 13.47 2.10 0.20
N SER A 166 13.75 1.94 -1.08
CA SER A 166 15.00 1.35 -1.57
C SER A 166 16.10 2.41 -1.70
N GLY A 167 17.38 1.99 -1.69
CA GLY A 167 18.51 2.89 -1.93
C GLY A 167 18.38 3.65 -3.25
N PRO A 168 18.18 2.96 -4.41
CA PRO A 168 18.03 3.63 -5.70
C PRO A 168 16.86 4.62 -5.76
N GLN A 169 15.75 4.33 -5.07
CA GLN A 169 14.63 5.27 -4.97
C GLN A 169 15.00 6.53 -4.18
N LEU A 170 15.71 6.37 -3.04
CA LEU A 170 16.17 7.51 -2.23
C LEU A 170 17.16 8.37 -3.00
N ASP A 171 18.08 7.76 -3.74
CA ASP A 171 19.03 8.47 -4.60
C ASP A 171 18.28 9.27 -5.68
N ALA A 172 17.29 8.66 -6.34
CA ALA A 172 16.46 9.33 -7.35
C ALA A 172 15.68 10.51 -6.79
N LEU A 173 15.12 10.37 -5.57
CA LEU A 173 14.41 11.46 -4.88
C LEU A 173 15.35 12.58 -4.42
N HIS A 174 16.59 12.24 -4.06
CA HIS A 174 17.60 13.23 -3.71
C HIS A 174 18.04 14.08 -4.90
N ASP A 175 18.17 13.43 -6.07
CA ASP A 175 18.65 14.08 -7.31
C ASP A 175 17.53 14.84 -8.05
N TYR A 176 16.25 14.56 -7.75
CA TYR A 176 15.06 15.26 -8.26
C TYR A 176 14.89 16.64 -7.62
#